data_d6fd70437dce2750a50e7d43beea0021
#
_entry.id   d6fd70437dce2750a50e7d43beea0021
#
_cell.length_a   1.000
_cell.length_b   1.000
_cell.length_c   1.000
_cell.angle_alpha   90.00
_cell.angle_beta   90.00
_cell.angle_gamma   90.00
#
_symmetry.space_group_name_H-M   'P 1'
#
loop_
_entity.id
_entity.type
_entity.pdbx_description
1 polymer ?
#
loop_
_entity_poly.entity_id
_entity_poly.type
_entity_poly.pdbx_seq_one_letter_code
_entity_poly.pdbx_strand_id
1 'polypeptide(L)'
;MLIYNTTYQVDINDARNFVIWLTECYIPEVEKNGKLKNARLTQILSHQEADSECFSLQWEVEDTATLHHWHTEQGMAMNEEMMKIFKDKVVGFPTLMEVIK
;
A
#
# COMPACT_ATOMS: atom_id res chain seq x y z
N MET A 1 -15.02 -11.80 2.60
CA MET A 1 -14.08 -10.73 2.96
C MET A 1 -12.98 -10.62 1.91
N LEU A 2 -12.64 -9.42 1.54
CA LEU A 2 -11.61 -9.18 0.53
C LEU A 2 -10.31 -8.69 1.18
N ILE A 3 -9.22 -9.01 0.52
CA ILE A 3 -7.89 -8.48 0.84
C ILE A 3 -7.46 -7.57 -0.31
N TYR A 4 -7.23 -6.30 0.00
CA TYR A 4 -6.67 -5.35 -0.95
C TYR A 4 -5.17 -5.25 -0.68
N ASN A 5 -4.38 -5.74 -1.62
CA ASN A 5 -2.93 -5.77 -1.53
C ASN A 5 -2.33 -4.81 -2.55
N THR A 6 -1.35 -4.04 -2.12
CA THR A 6 -0.50 -3.31 -3.05
C THR A 6 0.94 -3.78 -2.87
N THR A 7 1.53 -4.26 -3.95
CA THR A 7 2.95 -4.61 -3.97
C THR A 7 3.72 -3.40 -4.47
N TYR A 8 4.64 -2.90 -3.65
CA TYR A 8 5.48 -1.76 -4.00
C TYR A 8 6.90 -2.22 -4.31
N GLN A 9 7.42 -1.77 -5.43
CA GLN A 9 8.84 -1.89 -5.76
C GLN A 9 9.47 -0.52 -5.55
N VAL A 10 10.50 -0.44 -4.72
CA VAL A 10 11.07 0.82 -4.25
C VAL A 10 12.57 0.83 -4.51
N ASP A 11 13.06 1.94 -5.06
CA ASP A 11 14.50 2.17 -5.21
C ASP A 11 15.20 1.95 -3.86
N ILE A 12 16.34 1.25 -3.87
CA ILE A 12 17.04 0.88 -2.63
C ILE A 12 17.39 2.09 -1.76
N ASN A 13 17.67 3.23 -2.36
CA ASN A 13 18.03 4.44 -1.63
C ASN A 13 16.82 5.10 -0.93
N ASP A 14 15.61 4.78 -1.37
CA ASP A 14 14.37 5.34 -0.81
C ASP A 14 13.60 4.33 0.03
N ALA A 15 14.01 3.06 0.06
CA ALA A 15 13.25 2.00 0.69
C ALA A 15 12.99 2.25 2.17
N ARG A 16 14.00 2.68 2.92
CA ARG A 16 13.85 2.97 4.35
C ARG A 16 12.89 4.13 4.58
N ASN A 17 13.03 5.21 3.84
CA ASN A 17 12.16 6.37 3.97
C ASN A 17 10.72 6.04 3.57
N PHE A 18 10.55 5.17 2.59
CA PHE A 18 9.23 4.72 2.17
C PHE A 18 8.52 3.94 3.27
N VAL A 19 9.22 3.01 3.92
CA VAL A 19 8.66 2.24 5.05
C VAL A 19 8.27 3.17 6.19
N ILE A 20 9.12 4.15 6.52
CA ILE A 20 8.83 5.13 7.57
C ILE A 20 7.57 5.94 7.21
N TRP A 21 7.48 6.42 5.99
CA TRP A 21 6.32 7.18 5.53
C TRP A 21 5.04 6.35 5.58
N LEU A 22 5.10 5.09 5.13
CA LEU A 22 3.94 4.20 5.21
C LEU A 22 3.49 3.99 6.65
N THR A 23 4.43 3.72 7.56
CA THR A 23 4.09 3.37 8.94
C THR A 23 3.67 4.58 9.78
N GLU A 24 4.25 5.75 9.53
CA GLU A 24 3.98 6.94 10.32
C GLU A 24 2.90 7.86 9.75
N CYS A 25 2.70 7.85 8.44
CA CYS A 25 1.77 8.75 7.77
C CYS A 25 0.63 8.02 7.06
N TYR A 26 0.95 7.15 6.11
CA TYR A 26 -0.04 6.53 5.22
C TYR A 26 -1.00 5.61 5.98
N ILE A 27 -0.46 4.61 6.67
CA ILE A 27 -1.28 3.63 7.37
C ILE A 27 -2.18 4.28 8.42
N PRO A 28 -1.69 5.17 9.30
CA PRO A 28 -2.56 5.83 10.27
C PRO A 28 -3.70 6.63 9.64
N GLU A 29 -3.44 7.34 8.55
CA GLU A 29 -4.48 8.13 7.87
C GLU A 29 -5.55 7.23 7.25
N VAL A 30 -5.14 6.13 6.62
CA VAL A 30 -6.09 5.18 6.05
C VAL A 30 -6.89 4.48 7.14
N GLU A 31 -6.27 4.12 8.25
CA GLU A 31 -6.95 3.51 9.39
C GLU A 31 -8.02 4.42 9.99
N LYS A 32 -7.78 5.72 10.07
CA LYS A 32 -8.76 6.69 10.57
C LYS A 32 -10.04 6.70 9.73
N ASN A 33 -9.93 6.51 8.43
CA ASN A 33 -11.08 6.44 7.54
C ASN A 33 -12.00 5.26 7.86
N GLY A 34 -11.42 4.13 8.25
CA GLY A 34 -12.14 2.95 8.71
C GLY A 34 -12.68 2.04 7.62
N LYS A 35 -12.60 2.41 6.35
CA LYS A 35 -13.06 1.56 5.25
C LYS A 35 -12.10 0.43 4.95
N LEU A 36 -10.80 0.67 5.11
CA LEU A 36 -9.77 -0.36 5.05
C LEU A 36 -9.28 -0.63 6.46
N LYS A 37 -9.10 -1.91 6.81
CA LYS A 37 -8.82 -2.34 8.18
C LYS A 37 -7.68 -3.34 8.21
N ASN A 38 -7.09 -3.48 9.40
CA ASN A 38 -6.11 -4.53 9.69
C ASN A 38 -4.94 -4.54 8.73
N ALA A 39 -4.25 -3.40 8.63
CA ALA A 39 -3.08 -3.26 7.79
C ALA A 39 -1.99 -4.27 8.14
N ARG A 40 -1.39 -4.87 7.13
CA ARG A 40 -0.20 -5.68 7.28
C ARG A 40 0.81 -5.26 6.23
N LEU A 41 1.95 -4.79 6.71
CA LEU A 41 3.08 -4.41 5.86
C LEU A 41 4.17 -5.46 6.00
N THR A 42 4.58 -6.06 4.88
CA THR A 42 5.63 -7.08 4.86
C THR A 42 6.67 -6.74 3.80
N GLN A 43 7.90 -7.18 4.03
CA GLN A 43 8.95 -7.14 3.02
C GLN A 43 8.95 -8.45 2.25
N ILE A 44 9.04 -8.37 0.93
CA ILE A 44 9.09 -9.57 0.08
C ILE A 44 10.55 -10.01 -0.04
N LEU A 45 10.89 -11.10 0.63
CA LEU A 45 12.27 -11.57 0.71
C LEU A 45 12.74 -12.32 -0.54
N SER A 46 11.81 -12.81 -1.36
CA SER A 46 12.14 -13.49 -2.61
C SER A 46 12.54 -12.55 -3.75
N HIS A 47 12.39 -11.24 -3.54
CA HIS A 47 12.86 -10.24 -4.49
C HIS A 47 14.38 -10.16 -4.43
N GLN A 48 15.05 -10.30 -5.58
CA GLN A 48 16.52 -10.46 -5.63
C GLN A 48 17.25 -9.40 -6.47
N GLU A 49 16.61 -8.29 -6.75
CA GLU A 49 17.29 -7.19 -7.44
C GLU A 49 18.06 -6.35 -6.43
N ALA A 50 19.31 -6.02 -6.76
CA ALA A 50 20.20 -5.32 -5.84
C ALA A 50 19.87 -3.83 -5.68
N ASP A 51 19.17 -3.25 -6.65
CA ASP A 51 18.88 -1.82 -6.70
C ASP A 51 17.48 -1.45 -6.21
N SER A 52 16.70 -2.43 -5.78
CA SER A 52 15.34 -2.19 -5.29
C SER A 52 14.96 -3.18 -4.20
N GLU A 53 13.93 -2.80 -3.42
CA GLU A 53 13.28 -3.67 -2.45
C GLU A 53 11.78 -3.69 -2.72
N CYS A 54 11.12 -4.79 -2.41
CA CYS A 54 9.69 -4.94 -2.59
C CYS A 54 8.98 -5.15 -1.26
N PHE A 55 7.81 -4.52 -1.14
CA PHE A 55 6.97 -4.60 0.04
C PHE A 55 5.53 -4.92 -0.36
N SER A 56 4.82 -5.59 0.52
CA SER A 56 3.38 -5.87 0.37
C SER A 56 2.64 -5.16 1.49
N LEU A 57 1.67 -4.33 1.13
CA LEU A 57 0.76 -3.72 2.09
C LEU A 57 -0.63 -4.28 1.84
N GLN A 58 -1.16 -5.00 2.83
CA GLN A 58 -2.46 -5.64 2.75
C GLN A 58 -3.45 -4.98 3.68
N TRP A 59 -4.68 -4.84 3.19
CA TRP A 59 -5.81 -4.32 3.93
C TRP A 59 -6.98 -5.30 3.81
N GLU A 60 -7.77 -5.41 4.86
CA GLU A 60 -9.08 -6.06 4.79
C GLU A 60 -10.12 -5.02 4.39
N VAL A 61 -10.98 -5.39 3.47
CA VAL A 61 -12.08 -4.54 3.02
C VAL A 61 -13.34 -5.40 2.85
N GLU A 62 -14.48 -4.83 3.22
CA GLU A 62 -15.74 -5.58 3.24
C GLU A 62 -16.16 -6.07 1.86
N ASP A 63 -16.16 -5.15 0.88
CA ASP A 63 -16.59 -5.45 -0.48
C ASP A 63 -15.95 -4.47 -1.47
N THR A 64 -16.20 -4.71 -2.77
CA THR A 64 -15.64 -3.88 -3.83
C THR A 64 -16.21 -2.46 -3.83
N ALA A 65 -17.47 -2.29 -3.45
CA ALA A 65 -18.10 -0.98 -3.36
C ALA A 65 -17.42 -0.11 -2.30
N THR A 66 -17.12 -0.69 -1.14
CA THR A 66 -16.41 0.00 -0.06
C THR A 66 -15.00 0.40 -0.50
N LEU A 67 -14.30 -0.50 -1.21
CA LEU A 67 -12.98 -0.20 -1.74
C LEU A 67 -13.04 0.96 -2.74
N HIS A 68 -14.04 0.95 -3.63
CA HIS A 68 -14.21 2.01 -4.61
C HIS A 68 -14.49 3.36 -3.94
N HIS A 69 -15.35 3.37 -2.91
CA HIS A 69 -15.63 4.57 -2.13
C HIS A 69 -14.36 5.11 -1.45
N TRP A 70 -13.58 4.22 -0.84
CA TRP A 70 -12.32 4.61 -0.24
C TRP A 70 -11.37 5.21 -1.28
N HIS A 71 -11.24 4.57 -2.43
CA HIS A 71 -10.35 5.05 -3.49
C HIS A 71 -10.72 6.46 -3.93
N THR A 72 -12.00 6.72 -4.17
CA THR A 72 -12.51 8.03 -4.58
C THR A 72 -12.36 9.07 -3.47
N GLU A 73 -12.64 8.68 -2.22
CA GLU A 73 -12.67 9.58 -1.08
C GLU A 73 -11.26 9.93 -0.57
N GLN A 74 -10.35 8.98 -0.57
CA GLN A 74 -9.03 9.14 0.05
C GLN A 74 -7.88 8.57 -0.80
N GLY A 75 -8.09 7.43 -1.43
CA GLY A 75 -7.00 6.68 -2.07
C GLY A 75 -6.27 7.45 -3.16
N MET A 76 -7.00 8.17 -4.00
CA MET A 76 -6.40 8.96 -5.08
C MET A 76 -5.51 10.07 -4.53
N ALA A 77 -5.98 10.78 -3.52
CA ALA A 77 -5.21 11.87 -2.89
C ALA A 77 -3.96 11.33 -2.20
N MET A 78 -4.06 10.19 -1.52
CA MET A 78 -2.92 9.55 -0.87
C MET A 78 -1.89 9.09 -1.88
N ASN A 79 -2.33 8.57 -3.02
CA ASN A 79 -1.43 8.16 -4.08
C ASN A 79 -0.70 9.35 -4.70
N GLU A 80 -1.40 10.46 -4.91
CA GLU A 80 -0.78 11.70 -5.40
C GLU A 80 0.29 12.21 -4.44
N GLU A 81 0.03 12.14 -3.14
CA GLU A 81 1.01 12.55 -2.13
C GLU A 81 2.24 11.65 -2.17
N MET A 82 2.05 10.34 -2.29
CA MET A 82 3.16 9.38 -2.45
C MET A 82 4.02 9.74 -3.67
N MET A 83 3.39 10.05 -4.80
CA MET A 83 4.09 10.42 -6.03
C MET A 83 4.84 11.74 -5.90
N LYS A 84 4.33 12.68 -5.13
CA LYS A 84 5.03 13.95 -4.86
C LYS A 84 6.30 13.72 -4.04
N ILE A 85 6.26 12.81 -3.08
CA ILE A 85 7.39 12.56 -2.18
C ILE A 85 8.44 11.68 -2.86
N PHE A 86 8.03 10.59 -3.47
CA PHE A 86 8.94 9.56 -3.98
C PHE A 86 9.10 9.56 -5.49
N LYS A 87 8.25 10.29 -6.21
CA LYS A 87 8.29 10.43 -7.68
C LYS A 87 8.27 9.07 -8.36
N ASP A 88 9.24 8.81 -9.24
CA ASP A 88 9.36 7.55 -9.98
C ASP A 88 10.15 6.46 -9.23
N LYS A 89 10.51 6.72 -7.97
CA LYS A 89 11.27 5.76 -7.15
C LYS A 89 10.41 4.65 -6.57
N VAL A 90 9.09 4.80 -6.61
CA VAL A 90 8.13 3.82 -6.11
C VAL A 90 7.13 3.46 -7.19
N VAL A 91 6.95 2.17 -7.42
CA VAL A 91 5.93 1.64 -8.34
C VAL A 91 5.03 0.70 -7.55
N GLY A 92 3.70 0.90 -7.64
CA GLY A 92 2.72 0.09 -6.93
C GLY A 92 1.88 -0.76 -7.88
N PHE A 93 1.62 -2.01 -7.47
CA PHE A 93 0.81 -2.97 -8.22
C PHE A 93 -0.33 -3.46 -7.33
N PRO A 94 -1.57 -2.98 -7.54
CA PRO A 94 -2.69 -3.43 -6.72
C PRO A 94 -3.18 -4.82 -7.13
N THR A 95 -3.61 -5.59 -6.14
CA THR A 95 -4.23 -6.91 -6.33
C THR A 95 -5.39 -7.02 -5.34
N LEU A 96 -6.55 -7.41 -5.85
CA LEU A 96 -7.72 -7.65 -5.01
C LEU A 96 -7.95 -9.14 -4.93
N MET A 97 -8.03 -9.66 -3.70
CA MET A 97 -8.18 -11.10 -3.45
C MET A 97 -9.40 -11.36 -2.58
N GLU A 98 -10.07 -12.47 -2.84
CA GLU A 98 -11.17 -12.92 -1.99
C GLU A 98 -10.67 -14.02 -1.06
N VAL A 99 -11.00 -13.89 0.23
CA VAL A 99 -10.65 -14.93 1.19
C VAL A 99 -11.60 -16.11 1.00
N ILE A 100 -11.04 -17.27 0.67
CA ILE A 100 -11.82 -18.50 0.45
C ILE A 100 -11.93 -19.30 1.75
N LYS A 101 -10.90 -19.23 2.59
CA LYS A 101 -10.90 -20.02 3.80
C LYS A 101 -10.28 -19.28 4.98
#